data_7370cfc9cfbd9130e5f47997ea2d9c5a
#
_entry.id   7370cfc9cfbd9130e5f47997ea2d9c5a
#
_cell.length_a   1.000
_cell.length_b   1.000
_cell.length_c   1.000
_cell.angle_alpha   90.00
_cell.angle_beta   90.00
_cell.angle_gamma   90.00
#
_symmetry.space_group_name_H-M   'P 1'
#
loop_
_entity.id
_entity.type
_entity.pdbx_description
1 polymer ?
#
loop_
_entity_poly.entity_id
_entity_poly.type
_entity_poly.pdbx_seq_one_letter_code
_entity_poly.pdbx_strand_id
1 'polypeptide(L)'
;KAIEDGVDELDFVINYEAYKNGELDAVKSEFVDCTKLCLDNGKIAKWIIEIAALTDEQIADITKKISTWAEENFKAEDLHRIFVKSSTGFYQTEGGKPNGATVEGIKIMLENAGSLPVKAAGGVRTPEEAEYMINLGVKRIGTSSAKALIKNEEVSGGY
;
A
#
# COMPACT_ATOMS: atom_id res chain seq x y z
N LYS A 1 -9.69 16.25 -11.01
CA LYS A 1 -8.46 16.92 -11.50
C LYS A 1 -7.39 15.91 -11.88
N ALA A 2 -6.76 15.13 -10.97
CA ALA A 2 -5.65 14.23 -11.32
C ALA A 2 -5.98 13.30 -12.51
N ILE A 3 -7.18 12.73 -12.56
CA ILE A 3 -7.65 11.90 -13.68
C ILE A 3 -7.73 12.72 -14.98
N GLU A 4 -8.24 13.93 -14.93
CA GLU A 4 -8.32 14.86 -16.08
C GLU A 4 -6.92 15.26 -16.56
N ASP A 5 -5.95 15.34 -15.64
CA ASP A 5 -4.54 15.61 -15.93
C ASP A 5 -3.82 14.38 -16.54
N GLY A 6 -4.52 13.25 -16.68
CA GLY A 6 -4.04 12.07 -17.41
C GLY A 6 -3.23 11.07 -16.60
N VAL A 7 -3.32 11.06 -15.25
CA VAL A 7 -2.62 10.05 -14.44
C VAL A 7 -3.12 8.63 -14.73
N ASP A 8 -2.26 7.64 -14.59
CA ASP A 8 -2.59 6.22 -14.75
C ASP A 8 -2.97 5.56 -13.45
N GLU A 9 -2.42 6.03 -12.33
CA GLU A 9 -2.57 5.44 -11.01
C GLU A 9 -2.67 6.53 -9.94
N LEU A 10 -3.55 6.31 -8.95
CA LEU A 10 -3.74 7.23 -7.84
C LEU A 10 -3.40 6.55 -6.51
N ASP A 11 -2.63 7.24 -5.68
CA ASP A 11 -2.35 6.84 -4.30
C ASP A 11 -3.29 7.58 -3.34
N PHE A 12 -3.97 6.84 -2.48
CA PHE A 12 -4.81 7.35 -1.40
C PHE A 12 -4.23 6.88 -0.06
N VAL A 13 -4.16 7.75 0.91
CA VAL A 13 -3.87 7.33 2.29
C VAL A 13 -5.19 7.01 2.95
N ILE A 14 -5.34 5.78 3.46
CA ILE A 14 -6.53 5.41 4.23
C ILE A 14 -6.62 6.32 5.46
N ASN A 15 -7.82 6.72 5.86
CA ASN A 15 -7.99 7.48 7.09
C ASN A 15 -7.76 6.57 8.30
N TYR A 16 -6.47 6.30 8.61
CA TYR A 16 -6.09 5.40 9.68
C TYR A 16 -6.42 5.95 11.07
N GLU A 17 -6.57 7.26 11.24
CA GLU A 17 -7.03 7.82 12.51
C GLU A 17 -8.53 7.53 12.72
N ALA A 18 -9.38 7.76 11.72
CA ALA A 18 -10.78 7.36 11.77
C ALA A 18 -10.93 5.84 11.99
N TYR A 19 -10.09 5.04 11.32
CA TYR A 19 -10.04 3.60 11.55
C TYR A 19 -9.74 3.23 13.01
N LYS A 20 -8.72 3.84 13.62
CA LYS A 20 -8.35 3.63 15.03
C LYS A 20 -9.47 4.05 15.98
N ASN A 21 -10.22 5.08 15.63
CA ASN A 21 -11.37 5.57 16.41
C ASN A 21 -12.63 4.71 16.21
N GLY A 22 -12.60 3.70 15.35
CA GLY A 22 -13.74 2.83 15.09
C GLY A 22 -14.77 3.40 14.10
N GLU A 23 -14.46 4.48 13.38
CA GLU A 23 -15.32 5.15 12.40
C GLU A 23 -15.33 4.40 11.06
N LEU A 24 -15.56 3.09 11.12
CA LEU A 24 -15.38 2.18 9.97
C LEU A 24 -16.27 2.48 8.77
N ASP A 25 -17.47 2.97 8.99
CA ASP A 25 -18.40 3.31 7.89
C ASP A 25 -17.86 4.47 7.05
N ALA A 26 -17.27 5.48 7.69
CA ALA A 26 -16.66 6.60 7.00
C ALA A 26 -15.44 6.15 6.18
N VAL A 27 -14.58 5.31 6.78
CA VAL A 27 -13.39 4.74 6.10
C VAL A 27 -13.80 3.88 4.90
N LYS A 28 -14.82 3.02 5.06
CA LYS A 28 -15.36 2.19 3.99
C LYS A 28 -15.94 3.03 2.86
N SER A 29 -16.73 4.06 3.17
CA SER A 29 -17.33 4.93 2.15
C SER A 29 -16.26 5.64 1.31
N GLU A 30 -15.24 6.22 1.96
CA GLU A 30 -14.13 6.86 1.26
C GLU A 30 -13.39 5.87 0.36
N PHE A 31 -13.10 4.66 0.87
CA PHE A 31 -12.47 3.60 0.09
C PHE A 31 -13.28 3.23 -1.15
N VAL A 32 -14.58 2.98 -0.99
CA VAL A 32 -15.45 2.55 -2.09
C VAL A 32 -15.61 3.67 -3.13
N ASP A 33 -15.88 4.90 -2.71
CA ASP A 33 -16.14 6.03 -3.60
C ASP A 33 -14.90 6.40 -4.43
N CYS A 34 -13.73 6.50 -3.79
CA CYS A 34 -12.49 6.82 -4.48
C CYS A 34 -12.02 5.67 -5.41
N THR A 35 -12.17 4.42 -4.97
CA THR A 35 -11.86 3.25 -5.81
C THR A 35 -12.78 3.20 -7.03
N LYS A 36 -14.08 3.37 -6.82
CA LYS A 36 -15.05 3.41 -7.92
C LYS A 36 -14.70 4.48 -8.94
N LEU A 37 -14.37 5.68 -8.48
CA LEU A 37 -13.95 6.77 -9.36
C LEU A 37 -12.72 6.40 -10.20
N CYS A 38 -11.74 5.73 -9.63
CA CYS A 38 -10.57 5.25 -10.37
C CYS A 38 -10.95 4.21 -11.42
N LEU A 39 -11.70 3.18 -11.02
CA LEU A 39 -12.06 2.07 -11.90
C LEU A 39 -12.94 2.51 -13.06
N ASP A 40 -13.92 3.37 -12.81
CA ASP A 40 -14.81 3.93 -13.84
C ASP A 40 -14.05 4.75 -14.91
N ASN A 41 -12.88 5.29 -14.55
CA ASN A 41 -12.00 6.02 -15.47
C ASN A 41 -10.83 5.19 -15.99
N GLY A 42 -10.86 3.87 -15.84
CA GLY A 42 -9.80 2.99 -16.32
C GLY A 42 -8.49 3.08 -15.55
N LYS A 43 -8.49 3.62 -14.32
CA LYS A 43 -7.30 3.88 -13.51
C LYS A 43 -7.08 2.82 -12.43
N ILE A 44 -5.88 2.82 -11.85
CA ILE A 44 -5.50 1.96 -10.72
C ILE A 44 -5.61 2.77 -9.43
N ALA A 45 -6.27 2.20 -8.42
CA ALA A 45 -6.32 2.74 -7.06
C ALA A 45 -5.29 2.04 -6.17
N LYS A 46 -4.49 2.80 -5.41
CA LYS A 46 -3.53 2.25 -4.44
C LYS A 46 -3.79 2.84 -3.07
N TRP A 47 -4.17 1.98 -2.12
CA TRP A 47 -4.54 2.36 -0.76
C TRP A 47 -3.38 2.17 0.20
N ILE A 48 -2.84 3.26 0.70
CA ILE A 48 -1.74 3.29 1.66
C ILE A 48 -2.33 3.14 3.06
N ILE A 49 -2.03 2.03 3.73
CA ILE A 49 -2.52 1.78 5.09
C ILE A 49 -1.65 2.43 6.17
N GLU A 50 -0.44 2.90 5.82
CA GLU A 50 0.55 3.53 6.69
C GLU A 50 0.95 2.64 7.86
N ILE A 51 1.63 1.53 7.58
CA ILE A 51 1.98 0.51 8.57
C ILE A 51 2.74 1.06 9.78
N ALA A 52 3.52 2.12 9.61
CA ALA A 52 4.27 2.75 10.70
C ALA A 52 3.36 3.41 11.76
N ALA A 53 2.10 3.68 11.43
CA ALA A 53 1.09 4.23 12.34
C ALA A 53 0.26 3.16 13.06
N LEU A 54 0.45 1.86 12.76
CA LEU A 54 -0.41 0.75 13.14
C LEU A 54 0.36 -0.33 13.90
N THR A 55 -0.36 -1.10 14.73
CA THR A 55 0.14 -2.37 15.27
C THR A 55 -0.01 -3.49 14.25
N ASP A 56 0.64 -4.63 14.47
CA ASP A 56 0.55 -5.79 13.58
C ASP A 56 -0.89 -6.29 13.44
N GLU A 57 -1.66 -6.31 14.54
CA GLU A 57 -3.08 -6.67 14.53
C GLU A 57 -3.90 -5.67 13.71
N GLN A 58 -3.58 -4.37 13.81
CA GLN A 58 -4.26 -3.33 13.02
C GLN A 58 -3.90 -3.44 11.53
N ILE A 59 -2.65 -3.76 11.19
CA ILE A 59 -2.21 -4.02 9.80
C ILE A 59 -3.01 -5.18 9.22
N ALA A 60 -3.12 -6.30 9.95
CA ALA A 60 -3.90 -7.46 9.53
C ALA A 60 -5.38 -7.10 9.32
N ASP A 61 -5.99 -6.45 10.30
CA ASP A 61 -7.43 -6.14 10.30
C ASP A 61 -7.80 -5.16 9.19
N ILE A 62 -7.08 -4.04 9.04
CA ILE A 62 -7.40 -3.06 7.98
C ILE A 62 -7.14 -3.61 6.58
N THR A 63 -6.07 -4.39 6.40
CA THR A 63 -5.79 -5.04 5.11
C THR A 63 -6.91 -6.00 4.73
N LYS A 64 -7.38 -6.83 5.67
CA LYS A 64 -8.51 -7.73 5.47
C LYS A 64 -9.81 -6.98 5.19
N LYS A 65 -10.08 -5.87 5.89
CA LYS A 65 -11.25 -5.03 5.62
C LYS A 65 -11.23 -4.46 4.21
N ILE A 66 -10.10 -3.92 3.77
CA ILE A 66 -9.93 -3.40 2.41
C ILE A 66 -10.19 -4.51 1.37
N SER A 67 -9.64 -5.72 1.58
CA SER A 67 -9.91 -6.87 0.70
C SER A 67 -11.39 -7.23 0.66
N THR A 68 -12.03 -7.35 1.83
CA THR A 68 -13.46 -7.65 1.92
C THR A 68 -14.31 -6.59 1.25
N TRP A 69 -14.05 -5.31 1.51
CA TRP A 69 -14.77 -4.20 0.87
C TRP A 69 -14.59 -4.16 -0.64
N ALA A 70 -13.39 -4.50 -1.12
CA ALA A 70 -13.14 -4.60 -2.56
C ALA A 70 -13.97 -5.73 -3.20
N GLU A 71 -13.98 -6.91 -2.60
CA GLU A 71 -14.73 -8.08 -3.08
C GLU A 71 -16.25 -7.88 -3.04
N GLU A 72 -16.75 -7.15 -2.02
CA GLU A 72 -18.17 -6.82 -1.90
C GLU A 72 -18.69 -5.79 -2.91
N ASN A 73 -17.83 -4.86 -3.36
CA ASN A 73 -18.26 -3.67 -4.10
C ASN A 73 -17.78 -3.63 -5.55
N PHE A 74 -16.79 -4.45 -5.94
CA PHE A 74 -16.19 -4.42 -7.27
C PHE A 74 -16.18 -5.82 -7.90
N LYS A 75 -16.07 -5.86 -9.23
CA LYS A 75 -16.01 -7.12 -9.96
C LYS A 75 -14.66 -7.80 -9.76
N ALA A 76 -14.66 -9.13 -9.76
CA ALA A 76 -13.43 -9.92 -9.62
C ALA A 76 -12.36 -9.57 -10.67
N GLU A 77 -12.78 -9.23 -11.89
CA GLU A 77 -11.91 -8.81 -12.98
C GLU A 77 -11.19 -7.48 -12.73
N ASP A 78 -11.71 -6.62 -11.83
CA ASP A 78 -11.13 -5.31 -11.49
C ASP A 78 -10.22 -5.34 -10.27
N LEU A 79 -10.26 -6.38 -9.44
CA LEU A 79 -9.53 -6.46 -8.17
C LEU A 79 -8.01 -6.30 -8.36
N HIS A 80 -7.47 -6.76 -9.49
CA HIS A 80 -6.04 -6.58 -9.82
C HIS A 80 -5.62 -5.11 -9.99
N ARG A 81 -6.57 -4.18 -10.08
CA ARG A 81 -6.37 -2.73 -10.19
C ARG A 81 -6.52 -2.00 -8.86
N ILE A 82 -6.75 -2.73 -7.77
CA ILE A 82 -6.89 -2.20 -6.41
C ILE A 82 -5.71 -2.71 -5.58
N PHE A 83 -4.74 -1.86 -5.29
CA PHE A 83 -3.56 -2.22 -4.52
C PHE A 83 -3.70 -1.85 -3.05
N VAL A 84 -3.20 -2.71 -2.17
CA VAL A 84 -2.87 -2.31 -0.80
C VAL A 84 -1.39 -1.96 -0.75
N LYS A 85 -1.07 -0.74 -0.30
CA LYS A 85 0.29 -0.20 -0.23
C LYS A 85 0.69 0.03 1.22
N SER A 86 1.92 -0.31 1.58
CA SER A 86 2.37 -0.30 2.98
C SER A 86 2.45 1.11 3.57
N SER A 87 3.09 2.05 2.89
CA SER A 87 3.54 3.28 3.53
C SER A 87 3.60 4.47 2.57
N THR A 88 3.50 5.69 3.13
CA THR A 88 3.86 6.92 2.43
C THR A 88 5.37 7.12 2.37
N GLY A 89 6.10 6.68 3.40
CA GLY A 89 7.51 6.96 3.65
C GLY A 89 7.74 8.28 4.41
N PHE A 90 6.67 8.98 4.81
CA PHE A 90 6.74 10.30 5.48
C PHE A 90 6.23 10.30 6.91
N TYR A 91 5.69 9.18 7.39
CA TYR A 91 5.21 9.09 8.77
C TYR A 91 6.36 9.33 9.76
N GLN A 92 6.10 10.17 10.76
CA GLN A 92 7.09 10.48 11.79
C GLN A 92 7.07 9.40 12.87
N THR A 93 8.09 8.54 12.85
CA THR A 93 8.25 7.49 13.86
C THR A 93 9.12 7.96 15.02
N GLU A 94 8.86 7.44 16.20
CA GLU A 94 9.70 7.67 17.38
C GLU A 94 10.87 6.66 17.42
N GLY A 95 12.02 7.10 18.00
CA GLY A 95 13.15 6.22 18.28
C GLY A 95 13.83 5.63 17.04
N GLY A 96 13.69 6.26 15.86
CA GLY A 96 14.34 5.80 14.62
C GLY A 96 13.72 4.52 14.04
N LYS A 97 12.49 4.18 14.41
CA LYS A 97 11.77 3.05 13.81
C LYS A 97 11.58 3.27 12.30
N PRO A 98 11.52 2.20 11.49
CA PRO A 98 11.23 2.32 10.07
C PRO A 98 9.88 3.02 9.83
N ASN A 99 9.83 3.90 8.83
CA ASN A 99 8.61 4.54 8.34
C ASN A 99 8.15 4.02 6.98
N GLY A 100 8.85 3.03 6.44
CA GLY A 100 8.55 2.36 5.19
C GLY A 100 8.16 0.89 5.39
N ALA A 101 8.19 0.13 4.31
CA ALA A 101 7.92 -1.30 4.32
C ALA A 101 8.90 -2.05 5.23
N THR A 102 8.37 -2.91 6.08
CA THR A 102 9.12 -3.90 6.85
C THR A 102 8.76 -5.31 6.35
N VAL A 103 9.66 -6.27 6.55
CA VAL A 103 9.39 -7.66 6.14
C VAL A 103 8.16 -8.22 6.86
N GLU A 104 8.06 -7.98 8.15
CA GLU A 104 6.94 -8.42 8.99
C GLU A 104 5.63 -7.80 8.53
N GLY A 105 5.59 -6.47 8.37
CA GLY A 105 4.39 -5.77 7.90
C GLY A 105 3.94 -6.23 6.51
N ILE A 106 4.87 -6.47 5.59
CA ILE A 106 4.56 -6.98 4.25
C ILE A 106 4.01 -8.41 4.29
N LYS A 107 4.56 -9.29 5.14
CA LYS A 107 4.01 -10.64 5.34
C LYS A 107 2.56 -10.58 5.84
N ILE A 108 2.31 -9.77 6.87
CA ILE A 108 0.96 -9.59 7.41
C ILE A 108 -0.01 -9.09 6.34
N MET A 109 0.41 -8.10 5.52
CA MET A 109 -0.41 -7.60 4.42
C MET A 109 -0.71 -8.69 3.39
N LEU A 110 0.30 -9.46 2.95
CA LEU A 110 0.13 -10.53 1.96
C LEU A 110 -0.82 -11.64 2.45
N GLU A 111 -0.76 -11.99 3.74
CA GLU A 111 -1.64 -12.99 4.35
C GLU A 111 -3.10 -12.52 4.43
N ASN A 112 -3.35 -11.21 4.45
CA ASN A 112 -4.68 -10.63 4.65
C ASN A 112 -5.26 -9.89 3.44
N ALA A 113 -4.48 -9.68 2.37
CA ALA A 113 -4.91 -8.93 1.20
C ALA A 113 -5.86 -9.72 0.26
N GLY A 114 -6.07 -11.02 0.49
CA GLY A 114 -6.90 -11.85 -0.37
C GLY A 114 -6.38 -11.84 -1.81
N SER A 115 -7.22 -11.44 -2.76
CA SER A 115 -6.86 -11.35 -4.18
C SER A 115 -6.21 -10.00 -4.58
N LEU A 116 -6.14 -9.04 -3.66
CA LEU A 116 -5.59 -7.72 -3.98
C LEU A 116 -4.05 -7.76 -4.05
N PRO A 117 -3.46 -7.11 -5.06
CA PRO A 117 -2.01 -6.98 -5.13
C PRO A 117 -1.47 -6.06 -4.04
N VAL A 118 -0.31 -6.44 -3.47
CA VAL A 118 0.39 -5.66 -2.45
C VAL A 118 1.56 -4.89 -3.07
N LYS A 119 1.75 -3.64 -2.62
CA LYS A 119 2.91 -2.80 -2.94
C LYS A 119 3.72 -2.50 -1.67
N ALA A 120 4.99 -2.91 -1.65
CA ALA A 120 5.96 -2.48 -0.66
C ALA A 120 6.48 -1.07 -1.03
N ALA A 121 6.36 -0.10 -0.12
CA ALA A 121 6.77 1.28 -0.36
C ALA A 121 7.66 1.82 0.76
N GLY A 122 8.79 2.41 0.37
CA GLY A 122 9.86 2.80 1.29
C GLY A 122 10.62 1.61 1.86
N GLY A 123 11.78 1.85 2.47
CA GLY A 123 12.54 0.81 3.17
C GLY A 123 13.32 -0.18 2.31
N VAL A 124 13.05 -0.29 1.02
CA VAL A 124 13.77 -1.18 0.09
C VAL A 124 14.92 -0.41 -0.54
N ARG A 125 16.15 -0.77 -0.20
CA ARG A 125 17.37 -0.01 -0.55
C ARG A 125 18.38 -0.82 -1.34
N THR A 126 18.39 -2.16 -1.21
CA THR A 126 19.33 -3.03 -1.91
C THR A 126 18.62 -3.97 -2.88
N PRO A 127 19.32 -4.46 -3.90
CA PRO A 127 18.78 -5.47 -4.82
C PRO A 127 18.29 -6.74 -4.10
N GLU A 128 19.01 -7.19 -3.08
CA GLU A 128 18.68 -8.37 -2.29
C GLU A 128 17.37 -8.17 -1.52
N GLU A 129 17.17 -6.97 -0.91
CA GLU A 129 15.91 -6.62 -0.26
C GLU A 129 14.75 -6.58 -1.26
N ALA A 130 14.99 -6.03 -2.46
CA ALA A 130 13.99 -5.98 -3.52
C ALA A 130 13.61 -7.39 -4.00
N GLU A 131 14.60 -8.26 -4.25
CA GLU A 131 14.39 -9.65 -4.62
C GLU A 131 13.64 -10.41 -3.52
N TYR A 132 14.01 -10.19 -2.26
CA TYR A 132 13.32 -10.81 -1.14
C TYR A 132 11.84 -10.42 -1.09
N MET A 133 11.53 -9.12 -1.24
CA MET A 133 10.14 -8.64 -1.28
C MET A 133 9.34 -9.23 -2.45
N ILE A 134 9.97 -9.35 -3.64
CA ILE A 134 9.34 -10.00 -4.81
C ILE A 134 9.04 -11.47 -4.51
N ASN A 135 10.00 -12.17 -3.92
CA ASN A 135 9.86 -13.58 -3.57
C ASN A 135 8.79 -13.82 -2.48
N LEU A 136 8.52 -12.84 -1.61
CA LEU A 136 7.38 -12.88 -0.69
C LEU A 136 6.03 -12.78 -1.42
N GLY A 137 5.99 -12.20 -2.62
CA GLY A 137 4.77 -12.10 -3.43
C GLY A 137 4.27 -10.70 -3.72
N VAL A 138 4.99 -9.63 -3.31
CA VAL A 138 4.58 -8.26 -3.67
C VAL A 138 4.60 -8.08 -5.17
N LYS A 139 3.64 -7.30 -5.68
CA LYS A 139 3.52 -7.04 -7.12
C LYS A 139 4.26 -5.79 -7.56
N ARG A 140 4.56 -4.88 -6.62
CA ARG A 140 5.30 -3.64 -6.88
C ARG A 140 6.15 -3.24 -5.67
N ILE A 141 7.26 -2.57 -5.98
CA ILE A 141 8.14 -1.93 -5.00
C ILE A 141 8.17 -0.43 -5.33
N GLY A 142 8.01 0.39 -4.30
CA GLY A 142 8.19 1.84 -4.37
C GLY A 142 9.44 2.23 -3.60
N THR A 143 10.43 2.79 -4.29
CA THR A 143 11.69 3.23 -3.69
C THR A 143 12.23 4.46 -4.41
N SER A 144 12.89 5.35 -3.66
CA SER A 144 13.66 6.47 -4.21
C SER A 144 14.98 6.00 -4.84
N SER A 145 15.40 4.77 -4.52
CA SER A 145 16.69 4.18 -4.94
C SER A 145 16.59 3.33 -6.21
N ALA A 146 15.49 3.42 -6.99
CA ALA A 146 15.21 2.55 -8.13
C ALA A 146 16.37 2.44 -9.14
N LYS A 147 17.05 3.54 -9.45
CA LYS A 147 18.19 3.54 -10.39
C LYS A 147 19.36 2.69 -9.87
N ALA A 148 19.67 2.80 -8.60
CA ALA A 148 20.76 2.06 -7.99
C ALA A 148 20.39 0.57 -7.87
N LEU A 149 19.16 0.26 -7.49
CA LEU A 149 18.67 -1.13 -7.45
C LEU A 149 18.80 -1.83 -8.81
N ILE A 150 18.43 -1.16 -9.91
CA ILE A 150 18.52 -1.73 -11.26
C ILE A 150 19.98 -1.91 -11.70
N LYS A 151 20.89 -1.02 -11.26
CA LYS A 151 22.30 -1.04 -11.62
C LYS A 151 23.16 -1.90 -10.69
N ASN A 152 22.58 -2.46 -9.66
CA ASN A 152 23.29 -3.20 -8.62
C ASN A 152 24.34 -2.33 -7.87
N GLU A 153 24.02 -1.05 -7.65
CA GLU A 153 24.87 -0.08 -6.95
C GLU A 153 24.40 0.06 -5.49
N GLU A 154 25.35 0.17 -4.54
CA GLU A 154 25.01 0.47 -3.15
C GLU A 154 24.47 1.90 -3.00
N VAL A 155 23.41 2.07 -2.20
CA VAL A 155 22.79 3.37 -1.94
C VAL A 155 23.12 3.85 -0.54
N SER A 156 23.80 4.98 -0.44
CA SER A 156 23.98 5.70 0.81
C SER A 156 22.89 6.77 0.96
N GLY A 157 21.87 6.48 1.77
CA GLY A 157 20.83 7.43 2.13
C GLY A 157 19.59 7.41 1.20
N GLY A 158 18.44 7.39 1.83
CA GLY A 158 17.10 7.43 1.24
C GLY A 158 16.09 7.03 2.32
N TYR A 159 14.87 7.60 2.29
CA TYR A 159 13.80 7.21 3.23
C TYR A 159 13.32 5.80 2.96
#